data_ffacc81c88d89e0dadb0aa73c3cc21fc
#
_entry.id   ffacc81c88d89e0dadb0aa73c3cc21fc
#
_cell.length_a   1.000
_cell.length_b   1.000
_cell.length_c   1.000
_cell.angle_alpha   90.00
_cell.angle_beta   90.00
_cell.angle_gamma   90.00
#
_symmetry.space_group_name_H-M   'P 1'
#
loop_
_entity.id
_entity.type
_entity.pdbx_description
1 polymer ?
#
loop_
_entity_poly.entity_id
_entity_poly.type
_entity_poly.pdbx_seq_one_letter_code
_entity_poly.pdbx_strand_id
1 'polypeptide(L)'
;MGKGGSNEIQETEAQKAAAGVAMEQWQLYKNDLQQYEDIFMDKVDDLNNESEYGKLAGTAALGTAQSFGEARAGLADSMAAGGVDPTSGKYQAAMSNLETDQALSQTDTTNRAQSSQQDKYVAGLKDVVSIGAGQKAESLAAMGDVANTSLRKATSDAQSSFQSQQATAGLVGTLAGAGTAYGLKELKAPATTTAVSKKISPTASVLQGKGY
;
A
#
# COMPACT_ATOMS: atom_id res chain seq x y z
N MET A 1 -7.65 -45.69 29.90
CA MET A 1 -8.03 -44.31 29.61
C MET A 1 -6.82 -43.60 29.06
N GLY A 2 -6.74 -43.52 27.74
CA GLY A 2 -5.66 -42.82 27.06
C GLY A 2 -5.93 -41.33 27.14
N LYS A 3 -5.06 -40.57 27.81
CA LYS A 3 -5.06 -39.12 27.83
C LYS A 3 -4.49 -38.63 26.50
N GLY A 4 -5.35 -38.28 25.55
CA GLY A 4 -4.94 -37.65 24.29
C GLY A 4 -4.24 -36.35 24.65
N GLY A 5 -2.91 -36.32 24.47
CA GLY A 5 -2.16 -35.08 24.50
C GLY A 5 -2.61 -34.22 23.32
N SER A 6 -3.20 -33.05 23.56
CA SER A 6 -3.43 -32.06 22.54
C SER A 6 -2.07 -31.64 21.98
N ASN A 7 -1.79 -31.94 20.72
CA ASN A 7 -0.68 -31.36 19.98
C ASN A 7 -1.00 -29.89 19.67
N GLU A 8 -1.11 -29.09 20.71
CA GLU A 8 -1.27 -27.65 20.59
C GLU A 8 0.11 -27.07 20.25
N ILE A 9 0.24 -26.54 19.06
CA ILE A 9 1.49 -25.88 18.61
C ILE A 9 1.62 -24.60 19.42
N GLN A 10 2.49 -24.61 20.43
CA GLN A 10 2.73 -23.45 21.26
C GLN A 10 3.60 -22.44 20.48
N GLU A 11 3.19 -21.17 20.57
CA GLU A 11 3.98 -20.05 20.01
C GLU A 11 5.36 -20.03 20.64
N THR A 12 6.36 -19.82 19.79
CA THR A 12 7.74 -19.76 20.24
C THR A 12 8.07 -18.39 20.81
N GLU A 13 9.09 -18.30 21.66
CA GLU A 13 9.55 -17.02 22.22
C GLU A 13 9.94 -16.01 21.13
N ALA A 14 10.50 -16.46 20.00
CA ALA A 14 10.80 -15.62 18.85
C ALA A 14 9.52 -15.06 18.17
N GLN A 15 8.44 -15.84 18.13
CA GLN A 15 7.15 -15.40 17.59
C GLN A 15 6.50 -14.35 18.49
N LYS A 16 6.54 -14.57 19.81
CA LYS A 16 6.05 -13.60 20.78
C LYS A 16 6.84 -12.31 20.74
N ALA A 17 8.17 -12.39 20.61
CA ALA A 17 9.01 -11.20 20.47
C ALA A 17 8.70 -10.43 19.18
N ALA A 18 8.52 -11.12 18.04
CA ALA A 18 8.16 -10.51 16.77
C ALA A 18 6.77 -9.85 16.83
N ALA A 19 5.80 -10.50 17.47
CA ALA A 19 4.47 -9.92 17.71
C ALA A 19 4.54 -8.69 18.62
N GLY A 20 5.43 -8.70 19.64
CA GLY A 20 5.69 -7.54 20.50
C GLY A 20 6.23 -6.35 19.71
N VAL A 21 7.23 -6.55 18.87
CA VAL A 21 7.80 -5.50 18.01
C VAL A 21 6.76 -4.96 17.03
N ALA A 22 5.96 -5.84 16.42
CA ALA A 22 4.88 -5.41 15.52
C ALA A 22 3.82 -4.57 16.24
N MET A 23 3.50 -4.92 17.49
CA MET A 23 2.57 -4.16 18.32
C MET A 23 3.14 -2.78 18.70
N GLU A 24 4.42 -2.70 19.07
CA GLU A 24 5.09 -1.43 19.35
C GLU A 24 5.13 -0.52 18.13
N GLN A 25 5.46 -1.06 16.96
CA GLN A 25 5.42 -0.32 15.69
C GLN A 25 4.02 0.18 15.36
N TRP A 26 3.00 -0.66 15.57
CA TRP A 26 1.61 -0.25 15.38
C TRP A 26 1.18 0.86 16.34
N GLN A 27 1.59 0.79 17.61
CA GLN A 27 1.31 1.83 18.59
C GLN A 27 2.02 3.14 18.24
N LEU A 28 3.29 3.09 17.83
CA LEU A 28 4.04 4.25 17.36
C LEU A 28 3.33 4.91 16.17
N TYR A 29 2.96 4.11 15.17
CA TYR A 29 2.22 4.59 14.04
C TYR A 29 0.92 5.27 14.47
N LYS A 30 0.09 4.58 15.25
CA LYS A 30 -1.23 5.07 15.64
C LYS A 30 -1.17 6.32 16.53
N ASN A 31 -0.20 6.40 17.41
CA ASN A 31 -0.12 7.50 18.38
C ASN A 31 0.64 8.72 17.84
N ASP A 32 1.67 8.50 17.02
CA ASP A 32 2.58 9.56 16.62
C ASP A 32 2.52 9.89 15.12
N LEU A 33 2.35 8.90 14.23
CA LEU A 33 2.44 9.11 12.79
C LEU A 33 1.08 9.33 12.12
N GLN A 34 0.04 8.64 12.54
CA GLN A 34 -1.30 8.72 11.93
C GLN A 34 -1.83 10.15 11.90
N GLN A 35 -1.62 10.94 12.98
CA GLN A 35 -2.06 12.31 13.03
C GLN A 35 -1.44 13.21 11.95
N TYR A 36 -0.19 12.94 11.55
CA TYR A 36 0.47 13.70 10.48
C TYR A 36 -0.06 13.32 9.10
N GLU A 37 -0.46 12.05 8.91
CA GLU A 37 -1.12 11.61 7.69
C GLU A 37 -2.49 12.24 7.53
N ASP A 38 -3.27 12.29 8.61
CA ASP A 38 -4.59 12.93 8.62
C ASP A 38 -4.44 14.43 8.30
N ILE A 39 -3.49 15.13 8.93
CA ILE A 39 -3.18 16.53 8.63
C ILE A 39 -2.74 16.70 7.16
N PHE A 40 -1.94 15.79 6.63
CA PHE A 40 -1.49 15.84 5.25
C PHE A 40 -2.65 15.64 4.26
N MET A 41 -3.51 14.66 4.52
CA MET A 41 -4.71 14.43 3.71
C MET A 41 -5.64 15.64 3.73
N ASP A 42 -5.91 16.22 4.91
CA ASP A 42 -6.70 17.44 5.05
C ASP A 42 -6.10 18.59 4.24
N LYS A 43 -4.77 18.75 4.27
CA LYS A 43 -4.08 19.78 3.49
C LYS A 43 -4.15 19.54 1.99
N VAL A 44 -4.11 18.30 1.54
CA VAL A 44 -4.29 17.96 0.13
C VAL A 44 -5.73 18.24 -0.29
N ASP A 45 -6.73 17.89 0.53
CA ASP A 45 -8.13 18.18 0.25
C ASP A 45 -8.43 19.69 0.24
N ASP A 46 -7.79 20.45 1.12
CA ASP A 46 -7.86 21.93 1.13
C ASP A 46 -7.43 22.54 -0.21
N LEU A 47 -6.45 21.93 -0.92
CA LEU A 47 -6.02 22.42 -2.23
C LEU A 47 -7.14 22.41 -3.28
N ASN A 48 -8.13 21.55 -3.13
CA ASN A 48 -9.31 21.47 -4.02
C ASN A 48 -10.52 22.27 -3.50
N ASN A 49 -10.34 23.06 -2.46
CA ASN A 49 -11.43 23.84 -1.88
C ASN A 49 -11.80 25.03 -2.81
N GLU A 50 -13.10 25.26 -3.01
CA GLU A 50 -13.62 26.35 -3.83
C GLU A 50 -13.07 27.73 -3.40
N SER A 51 -12.83 27.92 -2.11
CA SER A 51 -12.26 29.15 -1.58
C SER A 51 -10.83 29.42 -2.11
N GLU A 52 -10.03 28.40 -2.33
CA GLU A 52 -8.67 28.53 -2.88
C GLU A 52 -8.72 28.96 -4.36
N TYR A 53 -9.61 28.36 -5.15
CA TYR A 53 -9.86 28.78 -6.53
C TYR A 53 -10.39 30.22 -6.60
N GLY A 54 -11.29 30.60 -5.67
CA GLY A 54 -11.80 31.97 -5.56
C GLY A 54 -10.69 32.97 -5.23
N LYS A 55 -9.79 32.66 -4.30
CA LYS A 55 -8.62 33.51 -3.96
C LYS A 55 -7.69 33.68 -5.16
N LEU A 56 -7.41 32.60 -5.90
CA LEU A 56 -6.58 32.66 -7.10
C LEU A 56 -7.19 33.54 -8.18
N ALA A 57 -8.51 33.40 -8.42
CA ALA A 57 -9.23 34.23 -9.36
C ALA A 57 -9.22 35.72 -8.93
N GLY A 58 -9.44 36.01 -7.64
CA GLY A 58 -9.35 37.35 -7.09
C GLY A 58 -7.96 37.95 -7.23
N THR A 59 -6.91 37.19 -6.94
CA THR A 59 -5.52 37.65 -7.08
C THR A 59 -5.17 37.91 -8.56
N ALA A 60 -5.58 37.04 -9.47
CA ALA A 60 -5.40 37.24 -10.91
C ALA A 60 -6.15 38.51 -11.41
N ALA A 61 -7.37 38.71 -10.94
CA ALA A 61 -8.16 39.90 -11.28
C ALA A 61 -7.50 41.21 -10.80
N LEU A 62 -7.01 41.21 -9.54
CA LEU A 62 -6.33 42.39 -8.98
C LEU A 62 -5.03 42.71 -9.73
N GLY A 63 -4.18 41.68 -9.97
CA GLY A 63 -2.94 41.89 -10.71
C GLY A 63 -3.16 42.35 -12.14
N THR A 64 -4.15 41.79 -12.83
CA THR A 64 -4.53 42.22 -14.18
C THR A 64 -5.10 43.64 -14.16
N ALA A 65 -5.98 43.97 -13.22
CA ALA A 65 -6.56 45.32 -13.11
C ALA A 65 -5.49 46.39 -12.86
N GLN A 66 -4.50 46.11 -12.02
CA GLN A 66 -3.37 47.00 -11.77
C GLN A 66 -2.56 47.25 -13.04
N SER A 67 -2.10 46.17 -13.70
CA SER A 67 -1.27 46.27 -14.92
C SER A 67 -2.01 47.03 -16.06
N PHE A 68 -3.30 46.75 -16.24
CA PHE A 68 -4.09 47.45 -17.26
C PHE A 68 -4.51 48.85 -16.83
N GLY A 69 -4.54 49.15 -15.52
CA GLY A 69 -4.70 50.53 -15.01
C GLY A 69 -3.51 51.39 -15.43
N GLU A 70 -2.31 50.91 -15.25
CA GLU A 70 -1.09 51.56 -15.69
C GLU A 70 -1.03 51.72 -17.22
N ALA A 71 -1.42 50.64 -17.94
CA ALA A 71 -1.48 50.69 -19.40
C ALA A 71 -2.51 51.71 -19.94
N ARG A 72 -3.66 51.81 -19.27
CA ARG A 72 -4.67 52.85 -19.64
C ARG A 72 -4.14 54.25 -19.43
N ALA A 73 -3.49 54.51 -18.29
CA ALA A 73 -2.89 55.80 -18.02
C ALA A 73 -1.80 56.16 -19.07
N GLY A 74 -0.89 55.21 -19.34
CA GLY A 74 0.16 55.42 -20.37
C GLY A 74 -0.40 55.62 -21.79
N LEU A 75 -1.49 54.89 -22.13
CA LEU A 75 -2.18 55.07 -23.40
C LEU A 75 -2.81 56.48 -23.50
N ALA A 76 -3.51 56.90 -22.44
CA ALA A 76 -4.11 58.27 -22.40
C ALA A 76 -3.06 59.34 -22.53
N ASP A 77 -1.94 59.25 -21.80
CA ASP A 77 -0.86 60.21 -21.86
C ASP A 77 -0.19 60.24 -23.25
N SER A 78 0.04 59.10 -23.88
CA SER A 78 0.64 59.00 -25.21
C SER A 78 -0.26 59.55 -26.31
N MET A 79 -1.57 59.35 -26.19
CA MET A 79 -2.56 59.88 -27.11
C MET A 79 -2.72 61.40 -26.97
N ALA A 80 -2.71 61.87 -25.72
CA ALA A 80 -2.75 63.32 -25.45
C ALA A 80 -1.49 64.03 -26.00
N ALA A 81 -0.32 63.45 -25.78
CA ALA A 81 0.94 63.94 -26.36
C ALA A 81 0.92 63.93 -27.90
N GLY A 82 0.21 63.00 -28.52
CA GLY A 82 -0.02 62.93 -29.96
C GLY A 82 -1.16 63.84 -30.47
N GLY A 83 -1.76 64.65 -29.62
CA GLY A 83 -2.86 65.60 -29.99
C GLY A 83 -4.19 64.90 -30.31
N VAL A 84 -4.38 63.64 -29.86
CA VAL A 84 -5.66 62.92 -30.06
C VAL A 84 -6.69 63.37 -29.05
N ASP A 85 -7.83 63.85 -29.59
CA ASP A 85 -8.97 64.27 -28.73
C ASP A 85 -9.53 63.04 -27.98
N PRO A 86 -9.71 63.15 -26.64
CA PRO A 86 -10.29 62.06 -25.84
C PRO A 86 -11.73 61.67 -26.23
N THR A 87 -12.47 62.58 -26.91
CA THR A 87 -13.81 62.32 -27.42
C THR A 87 -13.81 61.68 -28.83
N SER A 88 -12.64 61.56 -29.44
CA SER A 88 -12.52 61.00 -30.79
C SER A 88 -12.80 59.49 -30.80
N GLY A 89 -13.36 59.00 -31.90
CA GLY A 89 -13.54 57.56 -32.13
C GLY A 89 -12.25 56.77 -32.07
N LYS A 90 -11.09 57.38 -32.42
CA LYS A 90 -9.76 56.75 -32.31
C LYS A 90 -9.37 56.49 -30.86
N TYR A 91 -9.60 57.46 -29.96
CA TYR A 91 -9.35 57.29 -28.53
C TYR A 91 -10.28 56.23 -27.91
N GLN A 92 -11.57 56.31 -28.21
CA GLN A 92 -12.56 55.36 -27.72
C GLN A 92 -12.27 53.92 -28.19
N ALA A 93 -11.91 53.75 -29.46
CA ALA A 93 -11.56 52.43 -29.98
C ALA A 93 -10.28 51.83 -29.29
N ALA A 94 -9.29 52.67 -29.05
CA ALA A 94 -8.07 52.24 -28.39
C ALA A 94 -8.32 51.81 -26.93
N MET A 95 -9.16 52.57 -26.19
CA MET A 95 -9.58 52.22 -24.83
C MET A 95 -10.42 50.93 -24.78
N SER A 96 -11.37 50.76 -25.70
CA SER A 96 -12.20 49.57 -25.81
C SER A 96 -11.36 48.30 -26.15
N ASN A 97 -10.35 48.44 -27.02
CA ASN A 97 -9.43 47.34 -27.31
C ASN A 97 -8.66 46.94 -26.04
N LEU A 98 -8.17 47.92 -25.27
CA LEU A 98 -7.45 47.68 -24.03
C LEU A 98 -8.31 46.98 -22.96
N GLU A 99 -9.61 47.34 -22.89
CA GLU A 99 -10.59 46.67 -22.02
C GLU A 99 -10.81 45.19 -22.44
N THR A 100 -10.91 44.96 -23.75
CA THR A 100 -11.01 43.60 -24.32
C THR A 100 -9.77 42.77 -23.99
N ASP A 101 -8.59 43.35 -24.20
CA ASP A 101 -7.31 42.69 -23.87
C ASP A 101 -7.21 42.43 -22.36
N GLN A 102 -7.68 43.32 -21.51
CA GLN A 102 -7.74 43.09 -20.07
C GLN A 102 -8.63 41.90 -19.72
N ALA A 103 -9.83 41.80 -20.29
CA ALA A 103 -10.75 40.70 -20.03
C ALA A 103 -10.16 39.35 -20.47
N LEU A 104 -9.52 39.33 -21.65
CA LEU A 104 -8.83 38.11 -22.14
C LEU A 104 -7.64 37.73 -21.24
N SER A 105 -6.80 38.71 -20.87
CA SER A 105 -5.66 38.48 -19.99
C SER A 105 -6.06 37.99 -18.60
N GLN A 106 -7.12 38.56 -18.04
CA GLN A 106 -7.67 38.13 -16.74
C GLN A 106 -8.16 36.68 -16.81
N THR A 107 -8.91 36.34 -17.85
CA THR A 107 -9.41 34.96 -18.06
C THR A 107 -8.26 33.97 -18.20
N ASP A 108 -7.26 34.29 -19.02
CA ASP A 108 -6.08 33.42 -19.22
C ASP A 108 -5.27 33.24 -17.91
N THR A 109 -5.01 34.34 -17.19
CA THR A 109 -4.26 34.29 -15.92
C THR A 109 -5.02 33.48 -14.87
N THR A 110 -6.35 33.65 -14.78
CA THR A 110 -7.21 32.90 -13.87
C THR A 110 -7.17 31.42 -14.21
N ASN A 111 -7.33 31.06 -15.49
CA ASN A 111 -7.33 29.67 -15.94
C ASN A 111 -5.98 28.98 -15.65
N ARG A 112 -4.86 29.68 -15.92
CA ARG A 112 -3.51 29.13 -15.61
C ARG A 112 -3.32 28.92 -14.11
N ALA A 113 -3.75 29.87 -13.27
CA ALA A 113 -3.66 29.77 -11.82
C ALA A 113 -4.48 28.58 -11.30
N GLN A 114 -5.71 28.42 -11.80
CA GLN A 114 -6.58 27.31 -11.43
C GLN A 114 -6.07 25.96 -11.92
N SER A 115 -5.54 25.87 -13.16
CA SER A 115 -4.92 24.65 -13.67
C SER A 115 -3.69 24.25 -12.82
N SER A 116 -2.84 25.24 -12.48
CA SER A 116 -1.68 24.98 -11.60
C SER A 116 -2.11 24.49 -10.20
N GLN A 117 -3.21 25.00 -9.67
CA GLN A 117 -3.77 24.53 -8.41
C GLN A 117 -4.29 23.09 -8.52
N GLN A 118 -4.96 22.78 -9.61
CA GLN A 118 -5.43 21.43 -9.89
C GLN A 118 -4.27 20.42 -10.03
N ASP A 119 -3.19 20.83 -10.69
CA ASP A 119 -1.98 20.01 -10.79
C ASP A 119 -1.36 19.73 -9.41
N LYS A 120 -1.33 20.72 -8.52
CA LYS A 120 -0.86 20.55 -7.14
C LYS A 120 -1.75 19.59 -6.36
N TYR A 121 -3.06 19.69 -6.50
CA TYR A 121 -3.99 18.75 -5.88
C TYR A 121 -3.78 17.32 -6.36
N VAL A 122 -3.67 17.11 -7.68
CA VAL A 122 -3.40 15.79 -8.26
C VAL A 122 -2.04 15.22 -7.81
N ALA A 123 -1.02 16.07 -7.70
CA ALA A 123 0.27 15.67 -7.16
C ALA A 123 0.15 15.24 -5.69
N GLY A 124 -0.54 16.03 -4.87
CA GLY A 124 -0.81 15.69 -3.47
C GLY A 124 -1.56 14.36 -3.32
N LEU A 125 -2.58 14.11 -4.14
CA LEU A 125 -3.28 12.82 -4.15
C LEU A 125 -2.36 11.64 -4.50
N LYS A 126 -1.43 11.82 -5.43
CA LYS A 126 -0.42 10.80 -5.75
C LYS A 126 0.48 10.51 -4.55
N ASP A 127 0.87 11.55 -3.82
CA ASP A 127 1.68 11.39 -2.61
C ASP A 127 0.92 10.65 -1.51
N VAL A 128 -0.36 10.96 -1.28
CA VAL A 128 -1.24 10.22 -0.37
C VAL A 128 -1.33 8.74 -0.75
N VAL A 129 -1.54 8.44 -2.03
CA VAL A 129 -1.59 7.05 -2.53
C VAL A 129 -0.24 6.35 -2.34
N SER A 130 0.87 7.04 -2.56
CA SER A 130 2.22 6.50 -2.40
C SER A 130 2.53 6.17 -0.94
N ILE A 131 2.13 7.02 0.00
CA ILE A 131 2.26 6.78 1.44
C ILE A 131 1.45 5.54 1.83
N GLY A 132 0.17 5.49 1.46
CA GLY A 132 -0.70 4.35 1.77
C GLY A 132 -0.26 3.03 1.11
N ALA A 133 0.27 3.07 -0.11
CA ALA A 133 0.81 1.90 -0.80
C ALA A 133 2.13 1.43 -0.18
N GLY A 134 3.00 2.35 0.22
CA GLY A 134 4.27 2.04 0.89
C GLY A 134 4.05 1.34 2.22
N GLN A 135 3.20 1.88 3.07
CA GLN A 135 2.85 1.28 4.37
C GLN A 135 2.22 -0.10 4.24
N LYS A 136 1.31 -0.28 3.27
CA LYS A 136 0.68 -1.57 3.01
C LYS A 136 1.69 -2.61 2.54
N ALA A 137 2.61 -2.24 1.67
CA ALA A 137 3.64 -3.14 1.15
C ALA A 137 4.62 -3.56 2.25
N GLU A 138 5.06 -2.62 3.08
CA GLU A 138 5.99 -2.87 4.18
C GLU A 138 5.36 -3.75 5.27
N SER A 139 4.12 -3.49 5.65
CA SER A 139 3.39 -4.30 6.62
C SER A 139 3.15 -5.72 6.12
N LEU A 140 2.79 -5.91 4.85
CA LEU A 140 2.60 -7.22 4.24
C LEU A 140 3.91 -8.01 4.13
N ALA A 141 5.02 -7.37 3.79
CA ALA A 141 6.33 -8.01 3.75
C ALA A 141 6.76 -8.49 5.14
N ALA A 142 6.65 -7.64 6.16
CA ALA A 142 6.97 -7.99 7.54
C ALA A 142 6.09 -9.14 8.08
N MET A 143 4.78 -9.12 7.79
CA MET A 143 3.87 -10.20 8.16
C MET A 143 4.19 -11.50 7.41
N GLY A 144 4.57 -11.42 6.14
CA GLY A 144 4.97 -12.57 5.33
C GLY A 144 6.22 -13.26 5.88
N ASP A 145 7.22 -12.52 6.29
CA ASP A 145 8.47 -13.06 6.87
C ASP A 145 8.23 -13.70 8.24
N VAL A 146 7.41 -13.07 9.09
CA VAL A 146 7.02 -13.65 10.38
C VAL A 146 6.21 -14.93 10.17
N ALA A 147 5.26 -14.94 9.26
CA ALA A 147 4.45 -16.13 8.95
C ALA A 147 5.31 -17.28 8.41
N ASN A 148 6.24 -17.02 7.50
CA ASN A 148 7.14 -18.03 6.94
C ASN A 148 8.10 -18.58 7.99
N THR A 149 8.65 -17.74 8.85
CA THR A 149 9.54 -18.17 9.94
C THR A 149 8.79 -19.00 10.96
N SER A 150 7.56 -18.60 11.31
CA SER A 150 6.66 -19.33 12.20
C SER A 150 6.31 -20.71 11.64
N LEU A 151 5.96 -20.78 10.35
CA LEU A 151 5.62 -22.05 9.70
C LEU A 151 6.81 -23.01 9.66
N ARG A 152 7.99 -22.50 9.30
CA ARG A 152 9.22 -23.32 9.28
C ARG A 152 9.56 -23.88 10.66
N LYS A 153 9.44 -23.05 11.69
CA LYS A 153 9.71 -23.48 13.05
C LYS A 153 8.66 -24.49 13.56
N ALA A 154 7.37 -24.24 13.35
CA ALA A 154 6.31 -25.16 13.70
C ALA A 154 6.47 -26.53 13.02
N THR A 155 6.88 -26.54 11.74
CA THR A 155 7.16 -27.77 11.00
C THR A 155 8.37 -28.50 11.57
N SER A 156 9.45 -27.79 11.89
CA SER A 156 10.66 -28.35 12.49
C SER A 156 10.39 -28.92 13.88
N ASP A 157 9.64 -28.22 14.72
CA ASP A 157 9.29 -28.66 16.08
C ASP A 157 8.35 -29.87 16.04
N ALA A 158 7.37 -29.90 15.13
CA ALA A 158 6.50 -31.06 14.92
C ALA A 158 7.28 -32.27 14.45
N GLN A 159 8.25 -32.09 13.54
CA GLN A 159 9.11 -33.17 13.03
C GLN A 159 10.05 -33.70 14.11
N SER A 160 10.62 -32.84 14.92
CA SER A 160 11.45 -33.17 16.08
C SER A 160 10.65 -33.94 17.15
N SER A 161 9.44 -33.48 17.45
CA SER A 161 8.54 -34.17 18.38
C SER A 161 8.12 -35.54 17.86
N PHE A 162 7.85 -35.67 16.59
CA PHE A 162 7.53 -36.96 15.96
C PHE A 162 8.71 -37.93 16.01
N GLN A 163 9.92 -37.46 15.71
CA GLN A 163 11.13 -38.28 15.80
C GLN A 163 11.43 -38.72 17.24
N SER A 164 11.25 -37.86 18.24
CA SER A 164 11.45 -38.22 19.64
C SER A 164 10.38 -39.22 20.13
N GLN A 165 9.13 -39.13 19.68
CA GLN A 165 8.08 -40.09 19.96
C GLN A 165 8.35 -41.44 19.30
N GLN A 166 8.84 -41.48 18.06
CA GLN A 166 9.25 -42.70 17.38
C GLN A 166 10.45 -43.38 18.08
N ALA A 167 11.45 -42.60 18.51
CA ALA A 167 12.60 -43.12 19.26
C ALA A 167 12.15 -43.72 20.59
N THR A 168 11.21 -43.06 21.30
CA THR A 168 10.67 -43.58 22.57
C THR A 168 9.79 -44.83 22.34
N ALA A 169 8.96 -44.82 21.30
CA ALA A 169 8.13 -45.98 20.93
C ALA A 169 9.01 -47.18 20.46
N GLY A 170 10.11 -46.91 19.75
CA GLY A 170 11.09 -47.94 19.38
C GLY A 170 11.77 -48.55 20.58
N LEU A 171 12.18 -47.76 21.57
CA LEU A 171 12.74 -48.22 22.83
C LEU A 171 11.76 -49.09 23.63
N VAL A 172 10.51 -48.65 23.76
CA VAL A 172 9.45 -49.42 24.44
C VAL A 172 9.11 -50.68 23.66
N GLY A 173 9.11 -50.64 22.32
CA GLY A 173 8.90 -51.78 21.45
C GLY A 173 10.03 -52.83 21.55
N THR A 174 11.27 -52.40 21.66
CA THR A 174 12.42 -53.32 21.82
C THR A 174 12.47 -53.96 23.22
N LEU A 175 12.12 -53.21 24.27
CA LEU A 175 12.01 -53.77 25.63
C LEU A 175 10.84 -54.75 25.78
N ALA A 176 9.68 -54.44 25.19
CA ALA A 176 8.54 -55.34 25.14
C ALA A 176 8.83 -56.58 24.26
N GLY A 177 9.51 -56.37 23.12
CA GLY A 177 9.92 -57.45 22.23
C GLY A 177 10.94 -58.40 22.86
N ALA A 178 11.90 -57.89 23.64
CA ALA A 178 12.87 -58.73 24.38
C ALA A 178 12.20 -59.51 25.50
N GLY A 179 11.23 -58.91 26.21
CA GLY A 179 10.46 -59.62 27.27
C GLY A 179 9.58 -60.74 26.71
N THR A 180 9.00 -60.58 25.53
CA THR A 180 8.19 -61.61 24.86
C THR A 180 9.02 -62.71 24.19
N ALA A 181 10.26 -62.42 23.75
CA ALA A 181 11.15 -63.43 23.18
C ALA A 181 11.63 -64.45 24.21
N TYR A 182 11.72 -64.10 25.50
CA TYR A 182 12.04 -65.03 26.57
C TYR A 182 10.82 -65.80 27.09
N GLY A 183 9.57 -65.32 26.85
CA GLY A 183 8.35 -65.93 27.35
C GLY A 183 7.59 -66.82 26.37
N LEU A 184 7.91 -66.82 25.07
CA LEU A 184 7.13 -67.48 24.01
C LEU A 184 7.90 -68.66 23.34
N LYS A 185 8.60 -69.47 24.12
CA LYS A 185 9.25 -70.65 23.56
C LYS A 185 8.26 -71.81 23.38
N GLU A 186 6.97 -71.67 23.64
CA GLU A 186 5.96 -72.70 23.50
C GLU A 186 4.62 -72.26 22.90
N LEU A 187 4.61 -71.57 21.79
CA LEU A 187 3.35 -71.46 21.02
C LEU A 187 3.64 -71.61 19.53
N LYS A 188 3.27 -72.80 19.07
CA LYS A 188 3.30 -73.29 17.68
C LYS A 188 2.50 -72.37 16.77
N ALA A 189 3.09 -71.93 15.69
CA ALA A 189 2.49 -71.10 14.69
C ALA A 189 1.34 -71.77 13.92
N PRO A 190 0.26 -71.07 13.61
CA PRO A 190 -0.58 -71.37 12.46
C PRO A 190 -0.18 -70.55 11.24
N ALA A 191 -0.32 -71.17 10.09
CA ALA A 191 0.16 -70.74 8.78
C ALA A 191 -0.61 -69.59 8.15
N THR A 192 0.16 -68.83 7.36
CA THR A 192 -0.20 -68.13 6.12
C THR A 192 -1.50 -67.29 6.04
N THR A 193 -1.30 -66.02 5.83
CA THR A 193 -2.19 -65.26 4.94
C THR A 193 -1.41 -64.31 4.04
N THR A 194 -1.68 -64.47 2.80
CA THR A 194 -1.13 -63.92 1.56
C THR A 194 -1.03 -62.40 1.55
N ALA A 195 0.13 -61.89 1.21
CA ALA A 195 0.33 -60.46 0.88
C ALA A 195 -0.34 -60.10 -0.45
N VAL A 196 -1.27 -59.18 -0.43
CA VAL A 196 -1.77 -58.53 -1.63
C VAL A 196 -0.92 -57.28 -1.89
N SER A 197 0.02 -57.46 -2.81
CA SER A 197 0.81 -56.35 -3.34
C SER A 197 -0.02 -55.58 -4.38
N LYS A 198 -0.53 -54.41 -4.02
CA LYS A 198 -1.19 -53.51 -4.96
C LYS A 198 -0.16 -52.57 -5.58
N LYS A 199 0.27 -52.92 -6.77
CA LYS A 199 1.16 -52.15 -7.63
C LYS A 199 0.43 -50.90 -8.13
N ILE A 200 0.85 -49.71 -7.71
CA ILE A 200 0.36 -48.44 -8.25
C ILE A 200 1.40 -47.98 -9.28
N SER A 201 1.02 -47.99 -10.55
CA SER A 201 1.84 -47.44 -11.64
C SER A 201 1.60 -45.92 -11.75
N PRO A 202 2.63 -45.08 -11.92
CA PRO A 202 2.44 -43.68 -12.24
C PRO A 202 2.20 -43.50 -13.75
N THR A 203 1.06 -42.96 -14.11
CA THR A 203 0.78 -42.46 -15.48
C THR A 203 1.36 -41.06 -15.61
N ALA A 204 2.40 -40.93 -16.41
CA ALA A 204 2.87 -39.65 -16.92
C ALA A 204 2.01 -39.23 -18.12
N SER A 205 1.32 -38.09 -18.01
CA SER A 205 0.72 -37.42 -19.16
C SER A 205 1.61 -36.27 -19.60
N VAL A 206 2.20 -36.47 -20.76
CA VAL A 206 2.88 -35.46 -21.55
C VAL A 206 1.78 -34.62 -22.23
N LEU A 207 1.76 -33.31 -21.97
CA LEU A 207 1.06 -32.33 -22.80
C LEU A 207 2.08 -31.55 -23.61
N GLN A 208 2.21 -31.95 -24.87
CA GLN A 208 2.90 -31.22 -25.92
C GLN A 208 2.06 -30.04 -26.37
N GLY A 209 2.57 -28.82 -26.25
CA GLY A 209 1.99 -27.62 -26.82
C GLY A 209 2.17 -27.57 -28.33
N LYS A 210 1.16 -27.10 -29.01
CA LYS A 210 1.25 -26.59 -30.38
C LYS A 210 0.97 -25.08 -30.32
N GLY A 211 1.91 -24.32 -30.89
CA GLY A 211 1.76 -22.92 -31.15
C GLY A 211 0.83 -22.59 -32.33
N TYR A 212 0.36 -21.39 -32.28
CA TYR A 212 0.22 -20.45 -33.40
C TYR A 212 0.40 -19.04 -32.77
#